data_9eff6311ecd561b7bd87bb54fa63b815
#
_entry.id   9eff6311ecd561b7bd87bb54fa63b815
#
_cell.length_a   1.000
_cell.length_b   1.000
_cell.length_c   1.000
_cell.angle_alpha   90.00
_cell.angle_beta   90.00
_cell.angle_gamma   90.00
#
_symmetry.space_group_name_H-M   'P 1'
#
loop_
_entity.id
_entity.type
_entity.pdbx_description
1 polymer ?
#
loop_
_entity_poly.entity_id
_entity_poly.type
_entity_poly.pdbx_seq_one_letter_code
_entity_poly.pdbx_strand_id
1 'polypeptide(L)'
;MKKTALIIMVLTIASKLIGFLRELTLSYFYGASDISDAYLIALTIPSVIFSFIGTGLVTSYIPLYSSIEQEKGIQSAVRFTNNLINCIFLICTVFIFLGLVFTEFLVKMFALGFTGETLKLAVLFTRIMLFGIFFTGVVHIFTGFLQIKNNYIIPALVGFPFNLIIIFFIVISSKGNLVTLAIGSVLATFSQLLLLIPYIRREGFRYNFILDRSDEYLRKLVYLSLPIMIGVSINQINVLVDRTLASQIVEGGISALNYANRLNLFVQGLFVLSIATVMYPMI
;
A
#
# COMPACT_ATOMS: atom_id res chain seq x y z
N MET A 1 -22.71 -6.85 16.22
CA MET A 1 -22.44 -5.86 15.17
C MET A 1 -21.98 -4.52 15.71
N LYS A 2 -22.73 -3.80 16.61
CA LYS A 2 -22.32 -2.47 17.12
C LYS A 2 -20.96 -2.46 17.85
N LYS A 3 -20.65 -3.47 18.67
CA LYS A 3 -19.34 -3.58 19.37
C LYS A 3 -18.17 -3.78 18.40
N THR A 4 -18.33 -4.61 17.39
CA THR A 4 -17.28 -4.86 16.38
C THR A 4 -17.00 -3.61 15.54
N ALA A 5 -18.03 -2.89 15.13
CA ALA A 5 -17.88 -1.61 14.42
C ALA A 5 -17.13 -0.57 15.25
N LEU A 6 -17.44 -0.45 16.56
CA LEU A 6 -16.73 0.44 17.47
C LEU A 6 -15.25 0.06 17.62
N ILE A 7 -14.95 -1.23 17.75
CA ILE A 7 -13.57 -1.72 17.85
C ILE A 7 -12.80 -1.38 16.57
N ILE A 8 -13.38 -1.64 15.39
CA ILE A 8 -12.75 -1.32 14.10
C ILE A 8 -12.48 0.19 14.01
N MET A 9 -13.44 1.02 14.41
CA MET A 9 -13.28 2.48 14.40
C MET A 9 -12.12 2.92 15.31
N VAL A 10 -12.06 2.42 16.55
CA VAL A 10 -10.96 2.72 17.47
C VAL A 10 -9.61 2.26 16.93
N LEU A 11 -9.53 1.04 16.40
CA LEU A 11 -8.30 0.51 15.79
C LEU A 11 -7.87 1.33 14.57
N THR A 12 -8.80 1.75 13.73
CA THR A 12 -8.50 2.59 12.57
C THR A 12 -7.97 3.96 12.99
N ILE A 13 -8.57 4.58 13.98
CA ILE A 13 -8.08 5.86 14.55
C ILE A 13 -6.68 5.67 15.15
N ALA A 14 -6.48 4.64 15.96
CA ALA A 14 -5.18 4.34 16.55
C ALA A 14 -4.10 4.09 15.49
N SER A 15 -4.43 3.35 14.42
CA SER A 15 -3.53 3.12 13.29
C SER A 15 -3.15 4.43 12.57
N LYS A 16 -4.12 5.36 12.39
CA LYS A 16 -3.87 6.69 11.81
C LYS A 16 -2.97 7.54 12.71
N LEU A 17 -3.17 7.48 14.03
CA LEU A 17 -2.31 8.17 15.01
C LEU A 17 -0.86 7.68 14.91
N ILE A 18 -0.64 6.36 14.87
CA ILE A 18 0.70 5.80 14.73
C ILE A 18 1.29 6.17 13.36
N GLY A 19 0.47 6.19 12.30
CA GLY A 19 0.89 6.66 10.97
C GLY A 19 1.31 8.14 10.99
N PHE A 20 0.62 8.98 11.75
CA PHE A 20 1.01 10.39 11.97
C PHE A 20 2.31 10.49 12.77
N LEU A 21 2.48 9.70 13.84
CA LEU A 21 3.73 9.62 14.61
C LEU A 21 4.92 9.21 13.72
N ARG A 22 4.70 8.32 12.75
CA ARG A 22 5.73 7.97 11.76
C ARG A 22 6.20 9.18 10.96
N GLU A 23 5.26 10.01 10.48
CA GLU A 23 5.62 11.24 9.73
C GLU A 23 6.34 12.25 10.63
N LEU A 24 5.90 12.41 11.88
CA LEU A 24 6.59 13.24 12.86
C LEU A 24 8.02 12.73 13.13
N THR A 25 8.19 11.41 13.25
CA THR A 25 9.53 10.82 13.44
C THR A 25 10.42 11.08 12.23
N LEU A 26 9.90 10.92 11.00
CA LEU A 26 10.65 11.23 9.79
C LEU A 26 11.05 12.72 9.75
N SER A 27 10.11 13.61 10.04
CA SER A 27 10.36 15.05 10.09
C SER A 27 11.36 15.44 11.18
N TYR A 28 11.32 14.79 12.34
CA TYR A 28 12.24 15.06 13.44
C TYR A 28 13.68 14.69 13.12
N PHE A 29 13.92 13.51 12.52
CA PHE A 29 15.28 13.02 12.26
C PHE A 29 15.88 13.56 10.96
N TYR A 30 15.07 13.83 9.94
CA TYR A 30 15.53 14.16 8.59
C TYR A 30 15.04 15.53 8.10
N GLY A 31 14.04 16.13 8.74
CA GLY A 31 13.48 17.41 8.34
C GLY A 31 12.90 17.43 6.93
N ALA A 32 12.84 18.62 6.35
CA ALA A 32 12.61 18.84 4.93
C ALA A 32 13.97 18.90 4.23
N SER A 33 14.41 17.79 3.66
CA SER A 33 15.76 17.59 3.09
C SER A 33 15.73 16.65 1.90
N ASP A 34 16.84 16.63 1.16
CA ASP A 34 17.07 15.70 0.05
C ASP A 34 16.88 14.22 0.44
N ILE A 35 17.27 13.85 1.67
CA ILE A 35 17.10 12.48 2.15
C ILE A 35 15.62 12.13 2.30
N SER A 36 14.85 13.04 2.92
CA SER A 36 13.40 12.87 3.07
C SER A 36 12.69 12.85 1.72
N ASP A 37 13.09 13.73 0.80
CA ASP A 37 12.54 13.81 -0.53
C ASP A 37 12.82 12.52 -1.33
N ALA A 38 14.06 12.04 -1.33
CA ALA A 38 14.46 10.79 -1.97
C ALA A 38 13.69 9.58 -1.40
N TYR A 39 13.53 9.52 -0.08
CA TYR A 39 12.80 8.47 0.60
C TYR A 39 11.30 8.49 0.25
N LEU A 40 10.67 9.66 0.25
CA LEU A 40 9.25 9.82 -0.08
C LEU A 40 8.94 9.50 -1.54
N ILE A 41 9.82 9.86 -2.47
CA ILE A 41 9.70 9.45 -3.88
C ILE A 41 9.83 7.93 -4.00
N ALA A 42 10.81 7.34 -3.33
CA ALA A 42 11.01 5.88 -3.35
C ALA A 42 9.85 5.10 -2.75
N LEU A 43 9.11 5.65 -1.77
CA LEU A 43 7.84 5.10 -1.28
C LEU A 43 6.69 5.29 -2.27
N THR A 44 6.66 6.43 -2.94
CA THR A 44 5.56 6.81 -3.84
C THR A 44 5.53 5.93 -5.08
N ILE A 45 6.67 5.69 -5.72
CA ILE A 45 6.76 4.94 -6.98
C ILE A 45 6.14 3.54 -6.88
N PRO A 46 6.56 2.64 -5.95
CA PRO A 46 5.94 1.32 -5.80
C PRO A 46 4.45 1.40 -5.44
N SER A 47 4.07 2.37 -4.61
CA SER A 47 2.67 2.53 -4.19
C SER A 47 1.77 2.97 -5.33
N VAL A 48 2.23 3.86 -6.20
CA VAL A 48 1.51 4.28 -7.41
C VAL A 48 1.38 3.13 -8.38
N ILE A 49 2.48 2.44 -8.69
CA ILE A 49 2.47 1.26 -9.58
C ILE A 49 1.45 0.23 -9.07
N PHE A 50 1.46 -0.05 -7.77
CA PHE A 50 0.56 -1.05 -7.21
C PHE A 50 -0.88 -0.57 -7.10
N SER A 51 -1.13 0.73 -6.89
CA SER A 51 -2.50 1.27 -6.75
C SER A 51 -3.34 1.07 -8.01
N PHE A 52 -2.73 1.11 -9.19
CA PHE A 52 -3.40 0.81 -10.45
C PHE A 52 -3.99 -0.62 -10.44
N ILE A 53 -3.26 -1.57 -9.88
CA ILE A 53 -3.64 -2.98 -9.87
C ILE A 53 -4.45 -3.32 -8.61
N GLY A 54 -3.96 -2.89 -7.44
CA GLY A 54 -4.43 -3.34 -6.13
C GLY A 54 -5.87 -2.92 -5.83
N THR A 55 -6.23 -1.67 -6.08
CA THR A 55 -7.57 -1.17 -5.74
C THR A 55 -8.65 -1.83 -6.61
N GLY A 56 -8.41 -1.95 -7.91
CA GLY A 56 -9.32 -2.62 -8.83
C GLY A 56 -9.50 -4.10 -8.48
N LEU A 57 -8.40 -4.78 -8.20
CA LEU A 57 -8.43 -6.21 -7.88
C LEU A 57 -9.19 -6.50 -6.59
N VAL A 58 -8.91 -5.78 -5.51
CA VAL A 58 -9.58 -6.06 -4.21
C VAL A 58 -11.08 -5.78 -4.28
N THR A 59 -11.46 -4.66 -4.91
CA THR A 59 -12.87 -4.30 -5.04
C THR A 59 -13.66 -5.32 -5.84
N SER A 60 -13.06 -5.90 -6.89
CA SER A 60 -13.69 -6.93 -7.72
C SER A 60 -13.53 -8.34 -7.15
N TYR A 61 -12.48 -8.60 -6.36
CA TYR A 61 -12.20 -9.90 -5.77
C TYR A 61 -13.28 -10.35 -4.78
N ILE A 62 -13.71 -9.46 -3.89
CA ILE A 62 -14.67 -9.80 -2.83
C ILE A 62 -16.00 -10.32 -3.39
N PRO A 63 -16.71 -9.59 -4.28
CA PRO A 63 -17.96 -10.09 -4.84
C PRO A 63 -17.78 -11.32 -5.72
N LEU A 64 -16.66 -11.41 -6.45
CA LEU A 64 -16.41 -12.55 -7.33
C LEU A 64 -16.11 -13.82 -6.54
N TYR A 65 -15.31 -13.73 -5.46
CA TYR A 65 -15.06 -14.85 -4.55
C TYR A 65 -16.39 -15.38 -3.98
N SER A 66 -17.25 -14.46 -3.48
CA SER A 66 -18.56 -14.83 -2.90
C SER A 66 -19.48 -15.49 -3.92
N SER A 67 -19.50 -15.02 -5.18
CA SER A 67 -20.25 -15.67 -6.27
C SER A 67 -19.74 -17.08 -6.56
N ILE A 68 -18.40 -17.26 -6.66
CA ILE A 68 -17.80 -18.59 -6.89
C ILE A 68 -18.09 -19.54 -5.72
N GLU A 69 -17.99 -19.04 -4.48
CA GLU A 69 -18.27 -19.85 -3.28
C GLU A 69 -19.73 -20.36 -3.27
N GLN A 70 -20.69 -19.51 -3.67
CA GLN A 70 -22.10 -19.86 -3.76
C GLN A 70 -22.41 -20.81 -4.92
N GLU A 71 -21.82 -20.61 -6.10
CA GLU A 71 -22.11 -21.37 -7.31
C GLU A 71 -21.38 -22.73 -7.36
N LYS A 72 -20.09 -22.75 -6.96
CA LYS A 72 -19.19 -23.92 -7.15
C LYS A 72 -18.53 -24.40 -5.85
N GLY A 73 -18.86 -23.80 -4.72
CA GLY A 73 -18.37 -24.19 -3.40
C GLY A 73 -16.99 -23.60 -3.05
N ILE A 74 -16.65 -23.74 -1.77
CA ILE A 74 -15.46 -23.14 -1.15
C ILE A 74 -14.13 -23.57 -1.80
N GLN A 75 -14.04 -24.83 -2.26
CA GLN A 75 -12.82 -25.34 -2.89
C GLN A 75 -12.49 -24.59 -4.19
N SER A 76 -13.53 -24.30 -5.01
CA SER A 76 -13.37 -23.54 -6.24
C SER A 76 -12.98 -22.08 -5.97
N ALA A 77 -13.55 -21.45 -4.94
CA ALA A 77 -13.21 -20.11 -4.53
C ALA A 77 -11.76 -20.01 -3.98
N VAL A 78 -11.30 -21.01 -3.22
CA VAL A 78 -9.90 -21.09 -2.76
C VAL A 78 -8.97 -21.35 -3.92
N ARG A 79 -9.33 -22.20 -4.89
CA ARG A 79 -8.55 -22.43 -6.13
C ARG A 79 -8.40 -21.13 -6.91
N PHE A 80 -9.47 -20.37 -7.10
CA PHE A 80 -9.45 -19.05 -7.74
C PHE A 80 -8.50 -18.10 -7.00
N THR A 81 -8.54 -18.03 -5.67
CA THR A 81 -7.65 -17.19 -4.86
C THR A 81 -6.19 -17.59 -5.04
N ASN A 82 -5.86 -18.87 -5.05
CA ASN A 82 -4.51 -19.37 -5.30
C ASN A 82 -4.01 -18.97 -6.70
N ASN A 83 -4.86 -19.14 -7.72
CA ASN A 83 -4.54 -18.73 -9.08
C ASN A 83 -4.31 -17.22 -9.18
N LEU A 84 -5.16 -16.42 -8.54
CA LEU A 84 -5.02 -14.97 -8.47
C LEU A 84 -3.69 -14.54 -7.81
N ILE A 85 -3.31 -15.15 -6.67
CA ILE A 85 -2.04 -14.87 -6.00
C ILE A 85 -0.85 -15.13 -6.94
N ASN A 86 -0.86 -16.27 -7.64
CA ASN A 86 0.24 -16.62 -8.54
C ASN A 86 0.29 -15.72 -9.78
N CYS A 87 -0.86 -15.32 -10.31
CA CYS A 87 -0.91 -14.32 -11.38
C CYS A 87 -0.38 -12.96 -10.91
N ILE A 88 -0.73 -12.51 -9.70
CA ILE A 88 -0.18 -11.26 -9.14
C ILE A 88 1.32 -11.39 -8.92
N PHE A 89 1.84 -12.51 -8.43
CA PHE A 89 3.29 -12.73 -8.32
C PHE A 89 3.99 -12.59 -9.68
N LEU A 90 3.41 -13.17 -10.73
CA LEU A 90 3.96 -13.05 -12.08
C LEU A 90 3.96 -11.58 -12.56
N ILE A 91 2.84 -10.88 -12.40
CA ILE A 91 2.70 -9.47 -12.76
C ILE A 91 3.68 -8.61 -11.97
N CYS A 92 3.76 -8.79 -10.64
CA CYS A 92 4.71 -8.08 -9.79
C CYS A 92 6.16 -8.35 -10.21
N THR A 93 6.51 -9.59 -10.59
CA THR A 93 7.85 -9.92 -11.09
C THR A 93 8.20 -9.09 -12.34
N VAL A 94 7.27 -8.99 -13.29
CA VAL A 94 7.45 -8.17 -14.50
C VAL A 94 7.62 -6.70 -14.14
N PHE A 95 6.76 -6.15 -13.26
CA PHE A 95 6.88 -4.75 -12.84
C PHE A 95 8.16 -4.45 -12.07
N ILE A 96 8.61 -5.37 -11.21
CA ILE A 96 9.88 -5.20 -10.49
C ILE A 96 11.04 -5.25 -11.48
N PHE A 97 11.05 -6.19 -12.42
CA PHE A 97 12.10 -6.28 -13.43
C PHE A 97 12.18 -5.00 -14.27
N LEU A 98 11.05 -4.53 -14.81
CA LEU A 98 10.98 -3.27 -15.56
C LEU A 98 11.36 -2.08 -14.67
N GLY A 99 10.87 -2.04 -13.44
CA GLY A 99 11.19 -1.01 -12.47
C GLY A 99 12.69 -0.95 -12.14
N LEU A 100 13.37 -2.09 -12.01
CA LEU A 100 14.81 -2.15 -11.77
C LEU A 100 15.62 -1.67 -12.99
N VAL A 101 15.20 -2.03 -14.20
CA VAL A 101 15.85 -1.60 -15.45
C VAL A 101 15.66 -0.10 -15.68
N PHE A 102 14.46 0.40 -15.48
CA PHE A 102 14.09 1.80 -15.76
C PHE A 102 14.00 2.65 -14.50
N THR A 103 14.66 2.28 -13.39
CA THR A 103 14.52 2.98 -12.09
C THR A 103 14.82 4.46 -12.20
N GLU A 104 15.93 4.84 -12.86
CA GLU A 104 16.31 6.25 -13.00
C GLU A 104 15.28 7.05 -13.80
N PHE A 105 14.76 6.49 -14.88
CA PHE A 105 13.67 7.08 -15.66
C PHE A 105 12.42 7.28 -14.81
N LEU A 106 12.03 6.27 -14.02
CA LEU A 106 10.88 6.37 -13.12
C LEU A 106 11.08 7.44 -12.07
N VAL A 107 12.25 7.49 -11.43
CA VAL A 107 12.55 8.53 -10.42
C VAL A 107 12.49 9.91 -11.07
N LYS A 108 13.09 10.12 -12.24
CA LYS A 108 13.03 11.40 -12.98
C LYS A 108 11.61 11.78 -13.38
N MET A 109 10.76 10.81 -13.72
CA MET A 109 9.37 11.08 -14.04
C MET A 109 8.57 11.62 -12.84
N PHE A 110 8.87 11.15 -11.62
CA PHE A 110 8.24 11.63 -10.39
C PHE A 110 8.93 12.83 -9.74
N ALA A 111 10.18 13.09 -10.06
CA ALA A 111 10.99 14.14 -9.46
C ALA A 111 12.02 14.68 -10.48
N LEU A 112 11.54 15.45 -11.45
CA LEU A 112 12.39 16.05 -12.50
C LEU A 112 13.50 16.93 -11.94
N GLY A 113 13.29 17.56 -10.78
CA GLY A 113 14.28 18.41 -10.12
C GLY A 113 15.42 17.65 -9.46
N PHE A 114 15.35 16.32 -9.33
CA PHE A 114 16.42 15.56 -8.68
C PHE A 114 17.65 15.43 -9.56
N THR A 115 18.80 15.83 -9.00
CA THR A 115 20.11 15.74 -9.65
C THR A 115 21.16 15.23 -8.66
N GLY A 116 22.35 14.90 -9.15
CA GLY A 116 23.51 14.57 -8.30
C GLY A 116 23.26 13.44 -7.29
N GLU A 117 23.55 13.68 -6.03
CA GLU A 117 23.44 12.70 -4.94
C GLU A 117 21.99 12.36 -4.58
N THR A 118 21.08 13.34 -4.62
CA THR A 118 19.64 13.12 -4.34
C THR A 118 19.05 12.14 -5.33
N LEU A 119 19.36 12.25 -6.61
CA LEU A 119 18.91 11.32 -7.64
C LEU A 119 19.46 9.91 -7.39
N LYS A 120 20.76 9.77 -7.10
CA LYS A 120 21.39 8.48 -6.80
C LYS A 120 20.75 7.81 -5.60
N LEU A 121 20.49 8.57 -4.55
CA LEU A 121 19.85 8.07 -3.33
C LEU A 121 18.41 7.61 -3.59
N ALA A 122 17.62 8.41 -4.31
CA ALA A 122 16.26 8.07 -4.70
C ALA A 122 16.20 6.80 -5.57
N VAL A 123 17.12 6.66 -6.53
CA VAL A 123 17.25 5.44 -7.36
C VAL A 123 17.60 4.23 -6.51
N LEU A 124 18.56 4.35 -5.60
CA LEU A 124 18.95 3.27 -4.70
C LEU A 124 17.78 2.81 -3.81
N PHE A 125 17.10 3.77 -3.17
CA PHE A 125 15.94 3.49 -2.33
C PHE A 125 14.81 2.85 -3.12
N THR A 126 14.49 3.38 -4.31
CA THR A 126 13.44 2.85 -5.18
C THR A 126 13.74 1.40 -5.58
N ARG A 127 14.97 1.08 -5.97
CA ARG A 127 15.38 -0.30 -6.32
C ARG A 127 15.10 -1.29 -5.20
N ILE A 128 15.39 -0.90 -3.96
CA ILE A 128 15.14 -1.75 -2.79
C ILE A 128 13.64 -1.86 -2.52
N MET A 129 12.93 -0.73 -2.53
CA MET A 129 11.51 -0.69 -2.16
C MET A 129 10.58 -1.34 -3.19
N LEU A 130 10.99 -1.47 -4.46
CA LEU A 130 10.24 -2.20 -5.48
C LEU A 130 9.93 -3.64 -5.07
N PHE A 131 10.81 -4.30 -4.31
CA PHE A 131 10.54 -5.65 -3.81
C PHE A 131 9.35 -5.70 -2.84
N GLY A 132 8.98 -4.59 -2.21
CA GLY A 132 7.79 -4.47 -1.37
C GLY A 132 6.48 -4.73 -2.13
N ILE A 133 6.45 -4.55 -3.45
CA ILE A 133 5.27 -4.77 -4.30
C ILE A 133 4.74 -6.20 -4.16
N PHE A 134 5.62 -7.21 -4.06
CA PHE A 134 5.21 -8.60 -3.85
C PHE A 134 4.35 -8.77 -2.59
N PHE A 135 4.82 -8.21 -1.48
CA PHE A 135 4.13 -8.34 -0.21
C PHE A 135 2.81 -7.56 -0.21
N THR A 136 2.82 -6.35 -0.78
CA THR A 136 1.63 -5.51 -0.92
C THR A 136 0.52 -6.25 -1.67
N GLY A 137 0.84 -6.92 -2.77
CA GLY A 137 -0.11 -7.70 -3.56
C GLY A 137 -0.84 -8.77 -2.74
N VAL A 138 -0.07 -9.57 -2.01
CA VAL A 138 -0.63 -10.64 -1.18
C VAL A 138 -1.40 -10.09 0.01
N VAL A 139 -0.90 -9.04 0.66
CA VAL A 139 -1.58 -8.36 1.78
C VAL A 139 -2.98 -7.90 1.37
N HIS A 140 -3.13 -7.32 0.19
CA HIS A 140 -4.43 -6.87 -0.32
C HIS A 140 -5.41 -8.04 -0.52
N ILE A 141 -4.97 -9.14 -1.15
CA ILE A 141 -5.83 -10.33 -1.35
C ILE A 141 -6.24 -10.92 0.00
N PHE A 142 -5.28 -11.09 0.90
CA PHE A 142 -5.53 -11.68 2.21
C PHE A 142 -6.43 -10.82 3.09
N THR A 143 -6.30 -9.51 2.99
CA THR A 143 -7.23 -8.56 3.62
C THR A 143 -8.65 -8.74 3.08
N GLY A 144 -8.82 -8.81 1.76
CA GLY A 144 -10.11 -9.09 1.12
C GLY A 144 -10.69 -10.44 1.53
N PHE A 145 -9.87 -11.49 1.57
CA PHE A 145 -10.28 -12.83 2.01
C PHE A 145 -10.80 -12.83 3.45
N LEU A 146 -10.10 -12.19 4.39
CA LEU A 146 -10.55 -12.09 5.78
C LEU A 146 -11.85 -11.28 5.90
N GLN A 147 -12.04 -10.25 5.09
CA GLN A 147 -13.29 -9.47 5.06
C GLN A 147 -14.47 -10.33 4.59
N ILE A 148 -14.27 -11.18 3.58
CA ILE A 148 -15.30 -12.15 3.13
C ILE A 148 -15.69 -13.11 4.27
N LYS A 149 -14.72 -13.52 5.08
CA LYS A 149 -14.95 -14.38 6.27
C LYS A 149 -15.45 -13.59 7.49
N ASN A 150 -15.94 -12.35 7.31
CA ASN A 150 -16.43 -11.44 8.36
C ASN A 150 -15.38 -11.07 9.43
N ASN A 151 -14.11 -11.27 9.14
CA ASN A 151 -13.02 -10.88 10.01
C ASN A 151 -12.45 -9.52 9.56
N TYR A 152 -13.01 -8.44 10.09
CA TYR A 152 -12.61 -7.05 9.77
C TYR A 152 -11.57 -6.50 10.75
N ILE A 153 -11.40 -7.14 11.92
CA ILE A 153 -10.49 -6.64 12.97
C ILE A 153 -9.04 -6.79 12.54
N ILE A 154 -8.67 -7.95 12.02
CA ILE A 154 -7.29 -8.23 11.61
C ILE A 154 -6.82 -7.33 10.46
N PRO A 155 -7.62 -7.12 9.39
CA PRO A 155 -7.35 -6.09 8.39
C PRO A 155 -7.13 -4.68 8.97
N ALA A 156 -7.89 -4.28 10.00
CA ALA A 156 -7.72 -2.98 10.65
C ALA A 156 -6.39 -2.87 11.42
N LEU A 157 -5.83 -3.99 11.87
CA LEU A 157 -4.56 -4.05 12.59
C LEU A 157 -3.32 -4.00 11.68
N VAL A 158 -3.44 -4.21 10.38
CA VAL A 158 -2.31 -4.32 9.43
C VAL A 158 -1.43 -3.05 9.43
N GLY A 159 -2.01 -1.89 9.70
CA GLY A 159 -1.27 -0.63 9.78
C GLY A 159 -0.35 -0.51 10.99
N PHE A 160 -0.59 -1.26 12.09
CA PHE A 160 0.23 -1.17 13.31
C PHE A 160 1.66 -1.66 13.10
N PRO A 161 1.90 -2.94 12.72
CA PRO A 161 3.26 -3.42 12.52
C PRO A 161 3.97 -2.64 11.41
N PHE A 162 3.28 -2.25 10.35
CA PHE A 162 3.83 -1.45 9.28
C PHE A 162 4.42 -0.13 9.80
N ASN A 163 3.63 0.68 10.48
CA ASN A 163 4.09 1.97 10.96
C ASN A 163 5.15 1.86 12.05
N LEU A 164 5.01 0.91 12.99
CA LEU A 164 5.98 0.70 14.06
C LEU A 164 7.36 0.29 13.52
N ILE A 165 7.40 -0.60 12.53
CA ILE A 165 8.66 -1.03 11.91
C ILE A 165 9.30 0.14 11.15
N ILE A 166 8.53 0.94 10.41
CA ILE A 166 9.09 2.12 9.74
C ILE A 166 9.66 3.11 10.76
N ILE A 167 8.94 3.41 11.85
CA ILE A 167 9.43 4.28 12.94
C ILE A 167 10.77 3.75 13.48
N PHE A 168 10.83 2.46 13.79
CA PHE A 168 12.06 1.82 14.28
C PHE A 168 13.23 1.99 13.31
N PHE A 169 12.99 1.76 12.01
CA PHE A 169 14.04 1.90 11.01
C PHE A 169 14.42 3.36 10.71
N ILE A 170 13.50 4.32 10.84
CA ILE A 170 13.85 5.75 10.78
C ILE A 170 14.84 6.10 11.90
N VAL A 171 14.58 5.65 13.13
CA VAL A 171 15.46 5.91 14.27
C VAL A 171 16.82 5.24 14.11
N ILE A 172 16.88 4.02 13.60
CA ILE A 172 18.16 3.32 13.37
C ILE A 172 18.96 3.99 12.25
N SER A 173 18.31 4.33 11.15
CA SER A 173 18.97 4.91 9.97
C SER A 173 19.60 6.27 10.27
N SER A 174 19.06 7.03 11.22
CA SER A 174 19.61 8.33 11.63
C SER A 174 21.01 8.22 12.24
N LYS A 175 21.44 7.00 12.65
CA LYS A 175 22.75 6.75 13.25
C LYS A 175 23.85 6.39 12.23
N GLY A 176 23.58 6.38 10.92
CA GLY A 176 24.64 6.30 9.92
C GLY A 176 24.37 5.60 8.60
N ASN A 177 23.42 4.67 8.47
CA ASN A 177 23.20 3.98 7.20
C ASN A 177 21.80 4.27 6.64
N LEU A 178 21.72 5.14 5.64
CA LEU A 178 20.47 5.54 4.99
C LEU A 178 19.77 4.38 4.24
N VAL A 179 20.50 3.35 3.82
CA VAL A 179 19.93 2.18 3.14
C VAL A 179 18.94 1.43 4.04
N THR A 180 19.14 1.52 5.36
CA THR A 180 18.23 0.90 6.34
C THR A 180 16.81 1.48 6.30
N LEU A 181 16.61 2.74 5.84
CA LEU A 181 15.27 3.30 5.59
C LEU A 181 14.52 2.49 4.53
N ALA A 182 15.18 2.22 3.41
CA ALA A 182 14.58 1.48 2.30
C ALA A 182 14.29 0.03 2.69
N ILE A 183 15.25 -0.65 3.33
CA ILE A 183 15.09 -2.02 3.84
C ILE A 183 13.97 -2.08 4.87
N GLY A 184 13.91 -1.12 5.80
CA GLY A 184 12.86 -1.01 6.81
C GLY A 184 11.47 -0.92 6.21
N SER A 185 11.31 -0.20 5.10
CA SER A 185 10.02 -0.08 4.40
C SER A 185 9.56 -1.40 3.77
N VAL A 186 10.50 -2.18 3.21
CA VAL A 186 10.20 -3.53 2.69
C VAL A 186 9.83 -4.48 3.82
N LEU A 187 10.59 -4.46 4.92
CA LEU A 187 10.31 -5.29 6.11
C LEU A 187 8.99 -4.89 6.77
N ALA A 188 8.64 -3.61 6.78
CA ALA A 188 7.35 -3.14 7.26
C ALA A 188 6.19 -3.73 6.45
N THR A 189 6.30 -3.75 5.12
CA THR A 189 5.29 -4.39 4.26
C THR A 189 5.24 -5.91 4.47
N PHE A 190 6.39 -6.56 4.62
CA PHE A 190 6.47 -7.98 4.93
C PHE A 190 5.82 -8.31 6.28
N SER A 191 5.96 -7.46 7.29
CA SER A 191 5.34 -7.66 8.61
C SER A 191 3.82 -7.69 8.57
N GLN A 192 3.21 -6.94 7.66
CA GLN A 192 1.77 -6.99 7.40
C GLN A 192 1.34 -8.40 6.96
N LEU A 193 2.12 -9.00 6.06
CA LEU A 193 1.88 -10.37 5.61
C LEU A 193 2.02 -11.37 6.75
N LEU A 194 3.08 -11.24 7.57
CA LEU A 194 3.27 -12.10 8.74
C LEU A 194 2.11 -12.04 9.73
N LEU A 195 1.52 -10.85 9.93
CA LEU A 195 0.32 -10.69 10.76
C LEU A 195 -0.88 -11.45 10.18
N LEU A 196 -1.08 -11.43 8.86
CA LEU A 196 -2.25 -12.01 8.21
C LEU A 196 -2.20 -13.55 8.12
N ILE A 197 -1.03 -14.16 7.90
CA ILE A 197 -0.86 -15.59 7.65
C ILE A 197 -1.55 -16.50 8.69
N PRO A 198 -1.38 -16.32 10.02
CA PRO A 198 -2.00 -17.21 10.99
C PRO A 198 -3.53 -17.17 10.95
N TYR A 199 -4.10 -15.99 10.68
CA TYR A 199 -5.57 -15.86 10.61
C TYR A 199 -6.14 -16.46 9.34
N ILE A 200 -5.47 -16.30 8.22
CA ILE A 200 -5.88 -16.91 6.94
C ILE A 200 -5.86 -18.43 7.02
N ARG A 201 -4.82 -18.98 7.66
CA ARG A 201 -4.75 -20.43 7.89
C ARG A 201 -5.89 -20.93 8.78
N ARG A 202 -6.29 -20.16 9.79
CA ARG A 202 -7.43 -20.48 10.66
C ARG A 202 -8.77 -20.48 9.91
N GLU A 203 -8.92 -19.61 8.91
CA GLU A 203 -10.11 -19.57 8.03
C GLU A 203 -10.07 -20.64 6.92
N GLY A 204 -9.13 -21.60 7.01
CA GLY A 204 -9.07 -22.77 6.13
C GLY A 204 -8.37 -22.54 4.80
N PHE A 205 -7.75 -21.39 4.57
CA PHE A 205 -6.98 -21.15 3.36
C PHE A 205 -5.70 -21.98 3.38
N ARG A 206 -5.48 -22.73 2.30
CA ARG A 206 -4.24 -23.46 2.03
C ARG A 206 -3.67 -23.00 0.70
N TYR A 207 -2.44 -22.55 0.73
CA TYR A 207 -1.77 -22.17 -0.49
C TYR A 207 -1.41 -23.40 -1.33
N ASN A 208 -1.81 -23.37 -2.59
CA ASN A 208 -1.41 -24.34 -3.62
C ASN A 208 -0.93 -23.57 -4.85
N PHE A 209 0.16 -24.03 -5.45
CA PHE A 209 0.64 -23.42 -6.69
C PHE A 209 -0.27 -23.84 -7.85
N ILE A 210 -1.06 -22.87 -8.32
CA ILE A 210 -1.97 -23.02 -9.48
C ILE A 210 -1.76 -21.79 -10.35
N LEU A 211 -1.43 -22.01 -11.61
CA LEU A 211 -1.28 -20.93 -12.58
C LEU A 211 -2.07 -21.30 -13.85
N ASP A 212 -3.33 -20.91 -13.86
CA ASP A 212 -4.25 -21.09 -14.97
C ASP A 212 -4.63 -19.73 -15.57
N ARG A 213 -4.01 -19.39 -16.71
CA ARG A 213 -4.26 -18.12 -17.41
C ARG A 213 -5.58 -18.11 -18.17
N SER A 214 -6.18 -19.30 -18.40
CA SER A 214 -7.44 -19.45 -19.12
C SER A 214 -8.66 -19.40 -18.21
N ASP A 215 -8.46 -19.22 -16.89
CA ASP A 215 -9.52 -19.16 -15.90
C ASP A 215 -10.50 -18.01 -16.22
N GLU A 216 -11.76 -18.36 -16.44
CA GLU A 216 -12.84 -17.41 -16.75
C GLU A 216 -13.04 -16.39 -15.63
N TYR A 217 -12.86 -16.78 -14.38
CA TYR A 217 -13.02 -15.89 -13.24
C TYR A 217 -11.89 -14.85 -13.15
N LEU A 218 -10.65 -15.22 -13.52
CA LEU A 218 -9.57 -14.25 -13.65
C LEU A 218 -9.86 -13.23 -14.76
N ARG A 219 -10.37 -13.68 -15.90
CA ARG A 219 -10.76 -12.78 -17.00
C ARG A 219 -11.88 -11.84 -16.56
N LYS A 220 -12.89 -12.37 -15.88
CA LYS A 220 -14.01 -11.58 -15.32
C LYS A 220 -13.51 -10.57 -14.28
N LEU A 221 -12.56 -10.97 -13.40
CA LEU A 221 -11.94 -10.09 -12.42
C LEU A 221 -11.25 -8.90 -13.12
N VAL A 222 -10.40 -9.16 -14.11
CA VAL A 222 -9.68 -8.12 -14.87
C VAL A 222 -10.69 -7.17 -15.53
N TYR A 223 -11.72 -7.71 -16.18
CA TYR A 223 -12.75 -6.88 -16.84
C TYR A 223 -13.49 -5.97 -15.86
N LEU A 224 -13.87 -6.48 -14.67
CA LEU A 224 -14.52 -5.69 -13.62
C LEU A 224 -13.58 -4.68 -12.98
N SER A 225 -12.28 -4.96 -12.95
CA SER A 225 -11.27 -4.07 -12.35
C SER A 225 -10.93 -2.88 -13.25
N LEU A 226 -11.03 -3.01 -14.58
CA LEU A 226 -10.60 -1.97 -15.52
C LEU A 226 -11.24 -0.60 -15.28
N PRO A 227 -12.57 -0.45 -15.12
CA PRO A 227 -13.19 0.85 -14.84
C PRO A 227 -12.69 1.47 -13.53
N ILE A 228 -12.49 0.65 -12.51
CA ILE A 228 -11.99 1.07 -11.18
C ILE A 228 -10.54 1.55 -11.31
N MET A 229 -9.71 0.82 -12.06
CA MET A 229 -8.32 1.19 -12.33
C MET A 229 -8.23 2.55 -13.03
N ILE A 230 -9.09 2.84 -14.00
CA ILE A 230 -9.15 4.14 -14.69
C ILE A 230 -9.47 5.25 -13.69
N GLY A 231 -10.48 5.06 -12.83
CA GLY A 231 -10.85 6.04 -11.80
C GLY A 231 -9.70 6.33 -10.81
N VAL A 232 -8.96 5.30 -10.39
CA VAL A 232 -7.80 5.44 -9.50
C VAL A 232 -6.64 6.15 -10.22
N SER A 233 -6.48 5.92 -11.53
CA SER A 233 -5.40 6.50 -12.34
C SER A 233 -5.37 8.03 -12.27
N ILE A 234 -6.52 8.68 -12.25
CA ILE A 234 -6.63 10.14 -12.18
C ILE A 234 -5.96 10.68 -10.91
N ASN A 235 -6.22 10.04 -9.77
CA ASN A 235 -5.60 10.44 -8.50
C ASN A 235 -4.08 10.21 -8.53
N GLN A 236 -3.60 9.16 -9.18
CA GLN A 236 -2.17 8.87 -9.27
C GLN A 236 -1.45 9.85 -10.19
N ILE A 237 -2.11 10.34 -11.24
CA ILE A 237 -1.59 11.41 -12.10
C ILE A 237 -1.43 12.70 -11.28
N ASN A 238 -2.40 13.07 -10.44
CA ASN A 238 -2.28 14.23 -9.56
C ASN A 238 -1.07 14.09 -8.61
N VAL A 239 -0.90 12.91 -7.98
CA VAL A 239 0.26 12.64 -7.12
C VAL A 239 1.57 12.81 -7.89
N LEU A 240 1.64 12.31 -9.13
CA LEU A 240 2.81 12.45 -9.99
C LEU A 240 3.10 13.92 -10.27
N VAL A 241 2.10 14.69 -10.69
CA VAL A 241 2.25 16.13 -11.00
C VAL A 241 2.70 16.91 -9.76
N ASP A 242 2.06 16.71 -8.61
CA ASP A 242 2.40 17.37 -7.35
C ASP A 242 3.85 17.09 -6.94
N ARG A 243 4.30 15.84 -7.02
CA ARG A 243 5.66 15.45 -6.69
C ARG A 243 6.68 16.03 -7.66
N THR A 244 6.38 15.99 -8.96
CA THR A 244 7.23 16.53 -10.00
C THR A 244 7.43 18.03 -9.84
N LEU A 245 6.35 18.80 -9.60
CA LEU A 245 6.43 20.23 -9.38
C LEU A 245 7.17 20.56 -8.09
N ALA A 246 6.83 19.89 -6.98
CA ALA A 246 7.50 20.13 -5.70
C ALA A 246 9.01 19.88 -5.76
N SER A 247 9.45 18.88 -6.54
CA SER A 247 10.88 18.59 -6.73
C SER A 247 11.69 19.71 -7.41
N GLN A 248 11.01 20.63 -8.13
CA GLN A 248 11.67 21.70 -8.89
C GLN A 248 11.70 23.04 -8.14
N ILE A 249 10.97 23.16 -7.03
CA ILE A 249 10.80 24.44 -6.34
C ILE A 249 11.98 24.70 -5.39
N VAL A 250 12.26 23.76 -4.50
CA VAL A 250 13.27 23.90 -3.45
C VAL A 250 13.67 22.52 -2.92
N GLU A 251 14.89 22.41 -2.40
CA GLU A 251 15.33 21.25 -1.62
C GLU A 251 14.38 21.03 -0.42
N GLY A 252 13.94 19.79 -0.21
CA GLY A 252 12.93 19.47 0.81
C GLY A 252 11.49 19.82 0.42
N GLY A 253 11.24 20.25 -0.83
CA GLY A 253 9.92 20.65 -1.30
C GLY A 253 8.90 19.52 -1.26
N ILE A 254 9.31 18.30 -1.62
CA ILE A 254 8.43 17.11 -1.59
C ILE A 254 8.07 16.75 -0.16
N SER A 255 9.04 16.75 0.75
CA SER A 255 8.81 16.43 2.16
C SER A 255 7.97 17.49 2.85
N ALA A 256 8.22 18.78 2.61
CA ALA A 256 7.38 19.87 3.12
C ALA A 256 5.92 19.72 2.68
N LEU A 257 5.67 19.47 1.38
CA LEU A 257 4.34 19.21 0.84
C LEU A 257 3.71 17.96 1.49
N ASN A 258 4.50 16.89 1.67
CA ASN A 258 4.02 15.67 2.31
C ASN A 258 3.60 15.90 3.77
N TYR A 259 4.42 16.61 4.55
CA TYR A 259 4.11 16.91 5.94
C TYR A 259 2.87 17.78 6.07
N ALA A 260 2.72 18.81 5.24
CA ALA A 260 1.53 19.65 5.19
C ALA A 260 0.28 18.85 4.84
N ASN A 261 0.34 18.01 3.81
CA ASN A 261 -0.75 17.13 3.42
C ASN A 261 -1.13 16.13 4.53
N ARG A 262 -0.15 15.55 5.22
CA ARG A 262 -0.40 14.60 6.31
C ARG A 262 -1.09 15.27 7.50
N LEU A 263 -0.69 16.49 7.82
CA LEU A 263 -1.31 17.30 8.88
C LEU A 263 -2.78 17.61 8.52
N ASN A 264 -3.03 18.03 7.29
CA ASN A 264 -4.38 18.31 6.78
C ASN A 264 -5.25 17.05 6.82
N LEU A 265 -4.76 15.91 6.28
CA LEU A 265 -5.48 14.63 6.27
C LEU A 265 -5.74 14.10 7.69
N PHE A 266 -4.84 14.36 8.65
CA PHE A 266 -5.03 13.99 10.05
C PHE A 266 -6.20 14.79 10.66
N VAL A 267 -6.21 16.11 10.50
CA VAL A 267 -7.29 16.97 10.98
C VAL A 267 -8.61 16.61 10.32
N GLN A 268 -8.65 16.51 8.99
CA GLN A 268 -9.85 16.10 8.26
C GLN A 268 -10.35 14.72 8.70
N GLY A 269 -9.44 13.76 8.89
CA GLY A 269 -9.78 12.41 9.34
C GLY A 269 -10.43 12.36 10.72
N LEU A 270 -10.05 13.25 11.64
CA LEU A 270 -10.66 13.33 12.97
C LEU A 270 -12.05 14.01 12.92
N PHE A 271 -12.18 15.14 12.25
CA PHE A 271 -13.40 15.92 12.21
C PHE A 271 -14.44 15.37 11.25
N VAL A 272 -14.05 15.09 10.01
CA VAL A 272 -14.98 14.63 8.96
C VAL A 272 -15.55 13.25 9.28
N LEU A 273 -14.72 12.31 9.76
CA LEU A 273 -15.22 10.99 10.18
C LEU A 273 -16.17 11.10 11.37
N SER A 274 -15.89 11.97 12.34
CA SER A 274 -16.75 12.18 13.50
C SER A 274 -18.11 12.74 13.10
N ILE A 275 -18.11 13.77 12.25
CA ILE A 275 -19.33 14.39 11.74
C ILE A 275 -20.12 13.42 10.85
N ALA A 276 -19.47 12.76 9.91
CA ALA A 276 -20.10 11.78 9.04
C ALA A 276 -20.77 10.63 9.81
N THR A 277 -20.11 10.13 10.84
CA THR A 277 -20.65 9.04 11.68
C THR A 277 -21.93 9.47 12.42
N VAL A 278 -22.02 10.73 12.83
CA VAL A 278 -23.20 11.28 13.52
C VAL A 278 -24.32 11.64 12.53
N MET A 279 -23.98 12.22 11.38
CA MET A 279 -24.96 12.68 10.41
C MET A 279 -25.55 11.56 9.55
N TYR A 280 -24.76 10.52 9.22
CA TYR A 280 -25.22 9.45 8.33
C TYR A 280 -26.49 8.71 8.81
N PRO A 281 -26.70 8.44 10.13
CA PRO A 281 -27.95 7.87 10.61
C PRO A 281 -29.13 8.86 10.68
N MET A 282 -28.87 10.17 10.48
CA MET A 282 -29.90 11.23 10.60
C MET A 282 -30.48 11.64 9.23
N ILE A 283 -29.87 11.18 8.14
CA ILE A 283 -30.32 11.35 6.75
C ILE A 283 -31.00 10.07 6.26
#